data_3b480aab5a6ff735712982a7de405e1c
#
_entry.id   3b480aab5a6ff735712982a7de405e1c
#
_cell.length_a   1.000
_cell.length_b   1.000
_cell.length_c   1.000
_cell.angle_alpha   90.00
_cell.angle_beta   90.00
_cell.angle_gamma   90.00
#
_symmetry.space_group_name_H-M   'P 1'
#
loop_
_entity.id
_entity.type
_entity.pdbx_description
1 polymer ?
#
loop_
_entity_poly.entity_id
_entity_poly.type
_entity_poly.pdbx_seq_one_letter_code
_entity_poly.pdbx_strand_id
1 'polypeptide(L)'
;FRSIRPMLTEMVAVGTGSLVAFAVTYWVFGEIHLMTLVFGASLIGVCVDFSFYFMAMQSQHRQIDGFAVLKPLLPSLFVGLMTTLLAYVVLSFTPFPGFKQIAVFSMVGLSAAWVNSILLLPRLPALNAEPAIRALGFIGKARSYVQSRNTLRYGMISLIVLGTGSSLVFLKSNDDIRNLQSMDATLKQEDQYIRSRFMQQQSSEYFVVQGRTPAELEQREQQLLAELAPLQQAGKLDAVQALGQWVPSLEQQKHNIAMLQAIP
;
A
#
# COMPACT_ATOMS: atom_id res chain seq x y z
N PHE A 1 -5.09 4.92 31.58
CA PHE A 1 -3.88 5.69 31.90
C PHE A 1 -4.23 7.17 32.04
N ARG A 2 -4.07 7.74 33.23
CA ARG A 2 -4.34 9.18 33.49
C ARG A 2 -3.10 10.07 33.20
N SER A 3 -2.03 9.52 32.63
CA SER A 3 -0.81 10.26 32.32
C SER A 3 -0.67 10.45 30.83
N ILE A 4 -0.50 11.67 30.38
CA ILE A 4 -0.27 12.05 28.97
C ILE A 4 1.18 11.74 28.53
N ARG A 5 2.11 11.61 29.51
CA ARG A 5 3.55 11.45 29.24
C ARG A 5 3.89 10.26 28.32
N PRO A 6 3.37 9.04 28.55
CA PRO A 6 3.64 7.91 27.66
C PRO A 6 3.14 8.15 26.23
N MET A 7 1.97 8.75 26.11
CA MET A 7 1.39 9.08 24.80
C MET A 7 2.28 10.09 24.04
N LEU A 8 2.79 11.11 24.74
CA LEU A 8 3.72 12.07 24.15
C LEU A 8 5.04 11.42 23.75
N THR A 9 5.58 10.50 24.57
CA THR A 9 6.80 9.77 24.24
C THR A 9 6.63 8.92 22.99
N GLU A 10 5.47 8.28 22.85
CA GLU A 10 5.14 7.51 21.64
C GLU A 10 4.97 8.40 20.42
N MET A 11 4.29 9.52 20.56
CA MET A 11 4.21 10.50 19.47
C MET A 11 5.60 10.95 18.99
N VAL A 12 6.53 11.16 19.92
CA VAL A 12 7.92 11.50 19.60
C VAL A 12 8.60 10.32 18.91
N ALA A 13 8.43 9.09 19.38
CA ALA A 13 9.05 7.92 18.77
C ALA A 13 8.51 7.65 17.34
N VAL A 14 7.19 7.72 17.15
CA VAL A 14 6.57 7.59 15.83
C VAL A 14 6.95 8.77 14.92
N GLY A 15 6.93 9.98 15.43
CA GLY A 15 7.29 11.17 14.66
C GLY A 15 8.75 11.15 14.20
N THR A 16 9.68 10.81 15.07
CA THR A 16 11.10 10.65 14.68
C THR A 16 11.31 9.48 13.74
N GLY A 17 10.63 8.36 13.93
CA GLY A 17 10.62 7.23 13.01
C GLY A 17 10.16 7.64 11.61
N SER A 18 9.06 8.40 11.53
CA SER A 18 8.52 8.91 10.26
C SER A 18 9.49 9.88 9.58
N LEU A 19 10.13 10.79 10.34
CA LEU A 19 11.11 11.72 9.77
C LEU A 19 12.34 11.01 9.22
N VAL A 20 12.87 10.01 9.93
CA VAL A 20 13.99 9.20 9.45
C VAL A 20 13.60 8.40 8.21
N ALA A 21 12.41 7.79 8.22
CA ALA A 21 11.88 7.07 7.05
C ALA A 21 11.76 7.98 5.83
N PHE A 22 11.22 9.20 6.03
CA PHE A 22 11.11 10.19 4.97
C PHE A 22 12.47 10.56 4.38
N ALA A 23 13.44 10.88 5.24
CA ALA A 23 14.78 11.28 4.81
C ALA A 23 15.48 10.16 4.02
N VAL A 24 15.45 8.91 4.52
CA VAL A 24 16.10 7.77 3.87
C VAL A 24 15.40 7.40 2.56
N THR A 25 14.06 7.39 2.54
CA THR A 25 13.31 7.07 1.31
C THR A 25 13.56 8.12 0.23
N TYR A 26 13.58 9.40 0.58
CA TYR A 26 13.92 10.48 -0.35
C TYR A 26 15.36 10.34 -0.87
N TRP A 27 16.30 10.00 0.00
CA TRP A 27 17.70 9.80 -0.39
C TRP A 27 17.89 8.60 -1.35
N VAL A 28 17.12 7.51 -1.17
CA VAL A 28 17.23 6.30 -1.99
C VAL A 28 16.51 6.43 -3.34
N PHE A 29 15.33 7.07 -3.37
CA PHE A 29 14.48 7.10 -4.56
C PHE A 29 14.44 8.47 -5.26
N GLY A 30 14.91 9.55 -4.61
CA GLY A 30 14.85 10.91 -5.14
C GLY A 30 13.48 11.57 -5.11
N GLU A 31 12.42 10.79 -4.96
CA GLU A 31 11.02 11.22 -4.90
C GLU A 31 10.23 10.36 -3.91
N ILE A 32 9.11 10.86 -3.43
CA ILE A 32 8.21 10.11 -2.53
C ILE A 32 6.79 10.18 -3.08
N HIS A 33 6.23 9.02 -3.37
CA HIS A 33 4.83 8.92 -3.76
C HIS A 33 3.90 9.15 -2.57
N LEU A 34 2.80 9.85 -2.80
CA LEU A 34 1.80 10.13 -1.76
C LEU A 34 1.29 8.84 -1.09
N MET A 35 1.13 7.76 -1.85
CA MET A 35 0.75 6.45 -1.34
C MET A 35 1.76 5.92 -0.30
N THR A 36 3.06 6.13 -0.52
CA THR A 36 4.12 5.76 0.42
C THR A 36 3.97 6.50 1.74
N LEU A 37 3.65 7.79 1.68
CA LEU A 37 3.46 8.60 2.88
C LEU A 37 2.25 8.11 3.69
N VAL A 38 1.11 7.89 3.04
CA VAL A 38 -0.14 7.49 3.72
C VAL A 38 -0.01 6.09 4.31
N PHE A 39 0.35 5.10 3.50
CA PHE A 39 0.44 3.71 3.96
C PHE A 39 1.64 3.48 4.87
N GLY A 40 2.80 4.03 4.53
CA GLY A 40 4.01 3.87 5.33
C GLY A 40 3.88 4.50 6.72
N ALA A 41 3.33 5.69 6.82
CA ALA A 41 3.11 6.34 8.11
C ALA A 41 2.11 5.57 9.00
N SER A 42 1.06 4.98 8.42
CA SER A 42 0.12 4.16 9.19
C SER A 42 0.77 2.91 9.79
N LEU A 43 1.74 2.33 9.07
CA LEU A 43 2.45 1.13 9.51
C LEU A 43 3.45 1.41 10.65
N ILE A 44 4.01 2.61 10.72
CA ILE A 44 4.86 3.01 11.84
C ILE A 44 4.05 3.06 13.14
N GLY A 45 2.75 3.33 13.05
CA GLY A 45 1.82 3.29 14.20
C GLY A 45 1.78 1.94 14.93
N VAL A 46 2.18 0.84 14.28
CA VAL A 46 2.31 -0.48 14.93
C VAL A 46 3.34 -0.48 16.06
N CYS A 47 4.32 0.45 16.04
CA CYS A 47 5.27 0.60 17.14
C CYS A 47 4.62 0.94 18.47
N VAL A 48 3.44 1.55 18.45
CA VAL A 48 2.70 1.89 19.66
C VAL A 48 2.34 0.64 20.48
N ASP A 49 2.16 -0.51 19.83
CA ASP A 49 1.88 -1.76 20.50
C ASP A 49 3.02 -2.24 21.39
N PHE A 50 4.28 -2.00 20.98
CA PHE A 50 5.46 -2.32 21.79
C PHE A 50 5.47 -1.53 23.11
N SER A 51 5.08 -0.29 23.04
CA SER A 51 5.00 0.60 24.17
C SER A 51 3.89 0.23 25.13
N PHE A 52 2.72 -0.11 24.62
CA PHE A 52 1.64 -0.62 25.46
C PHE A 52 2.03 -1.90 26.18
N TYR A 53 2.73 -2.82 25.51
CA TYR A 53 3.21 -4.03 26.13
C TYR A 53 4.24 -3.76 27.24
N PHE A 54 5.22 -2.88 26.98
CA PHE A 54 6.18 -2.43 27.99
C PHE A 54 5.50 -1.77 29.19
N MET A 55 4.57 -0.84 28.97
CA MET A 55 3.84 -0.15 30.02
C MET A 55 2.99 -1.10 30.84
N ALA A 56 2.36 -2.09 30.23
CA ALA A 56 1.58 -3.09 30.93
C ALA A 56 2.46 -3.90 31.89
N MET A 57 3.66 -4.29 31.46
CA MET A 57 4.62 -5.01 32.30
C MET A 57 5.20 -4.11 33.38
N GLN A 58 5.59 -2.88 33.07
CA GLN A 58 6.10 -1.93 34.06
C GLN A 58 5.07 -1.61 35.16
N SER A 59 3.79 -1.54 34.80
CA SER A 59 2.72 -1.29 35.76
C SER A 59 2.55 -2.39 36.80
N GLN A 60 2.95 -3.62 36.47
CA GLN A 60 2.94 -4.77 37.39
C GLN A 60 4.16 -4.81 38.31
N HIS A 61 5.28 -4.20 37.88
CA HIS A 61 6.57 -4.21 38.57
C HIS A 61 7.02 -2.79 38.96
N ARG A 62 6.20 -2.10 39.69
CA ARG A 62 6.36 -0.65 40.04
C ARG A 62 7.67 -0.27 40.74
N GLN A 63 8.26 -1.20 41.48
CA GLN A 63 9.47 -0.96 42.27
C GLN A 63 10.76 -1.31 41.52
N ILE A 64 10.63 -1.82 40.32
CA ILE A 64 11.75 -2.27 39.47
C ILE A 64 12.07 -1.16 38.48
N ASP A 65 13.36 -0.92 38.24
CA ASP A 65 13.84 0.02 37.23
C ASP A 65 13.32 -0.37 35.85
N GLY A 66 12.94 0.63 35.05
CA GLY A 66 12.38 0.42 33.71
C GLY A 66 13.28 -0.41 32.79
N PHE A 67 14.60 -0.27 32.91
CA PHE A 67 15.55 -1.07 32.15
C PHE A 67 15.56 -2.55 32.58
N ALA A 68 15.37 -2.82 33.87
CA ALA A 68 15.26 -4.20 34.36
C ALA A 68 13.95 -4.87 33.92
N VAL A 69 12.87 -4.11 33.74
CA VAL A 69 11.61 -4.57 33.15
C VAL A 69 11.75 -4.82 31.65
N LEU A 70 12.48 -3.96 30.94
CA LEU A 70 12.67 -4.06 29.49
C LEU A 70 13.51 -5.27 29.10
N LYS A 71 14.57 -5.58 29.85
CA LYS A 71 15.55 -6.63 29.53
C LYS A 71 14.93 -7.99 29.18
N PRO A 72 13.98 -8.56 29.93
CA PRO A 72 13.35 -9.83 29.59
C PRO A 72 12.36 -9.71 28.40
N LEU A 73 11.91 -8.50 28.07
CA LEU A 73 10.97 -8.26 26.96
C LEU A 73 11.69 -8.10 25.62
N LEU A 74 12.93 -7.62 25.63
CA LEU A 74 13.71 -7.34 24.43
C LEU A 74 13.72 -8.50 23.40
N PRO A 75 13.94 -9.76 23.76
CA PRO A 75 13.95 -10.84 22.77
C PRO A 75 12.61 -10.99 22.05
N SER A 76 11.50 -10.93 22.80
CA SER A 76 10.15 -11.02 22.22
C SER A 76 9.83 -9.85 21.30
N LEU A 77 10.16 -8.62 21.74
CA LEU A 77 9.96 -7.41 20.94
C LEU A 77 10.84 -7.42 19.69
N PHE A 78 12.07 -7.90 19.80
CA PHE A 78 12.98 -8.02 18.65
C PHE A 78 12.49 -9.05 17.64
N VAL A 79 12.01 -10.22 18.07
CA VAL A 79 11.42 -11.22 17.17
C VAL A 79 10.19 -10.64 16.46
N GLY A 80 9.33 -9.90 17.17
CA GLY A 80 8.19 -9.21 16.58
C GLY A 80 8.60 -8.19 15.51
N LEU A 81 9.64 -7.39 15.78
CA LEU A 81 10.21 -6.48 14.80
C LEU A 81 10.75 -7.24 13.57
N MET A 82 11.56 -8.27 13.79
CA MET A 82 12.20 -9.03 12.71
C MET A 82 11.18 -9.71 11.79
N THR A 83 10.11 -10.28 12.34
CA THR A 83 9.04 -10.87 11.52
C THR A 83 8.35 -9.84 10.64
N THR A 84 8.12 -8.64 11.17
CA THR A 84 7.53 -7.53 10.41
C THR A 84 8.48 -7.01 9.34
N LEU A 85 9.77 -6.82 9.67
CA LEU A 85 10.78 -6.40 8.70
C LEU A 85 10.93 -7.43 7.57
N LEU A 86 10.89 -8.73 7.87
CA LEU A 86 10.94 -9.78 6.87
C LEU A 86 9.78 -9.68 5.87
N ALA A 87 8.57 -9.38 6.35
CA ALA A 87 7.42 -9.17 5.47
C ALA A 87 7.63 -8.00 4.51
N TYR A 88 8.22 -6.88 4.98
CA TYR A 88 8.56 -5.75 4.10
C TYR A 88 9.71 -6.05 3.15
N VAL A 89 10.70 -6.84 3.57
CA VAL A 89 11.75 -7.32 2.66
C VAL A 89 11.12 -8.09 1.50
N VAL A 90 10.19 -9.01 1.78
CA VAL A 90 9.46 -9.74 0.72
C VAL A 90 8.67 -8.77 -0.17
N LEU A 91 7.99 -7.77 0.41
CA LEU A 91 7.26 -6.76 -0.34
C LEU A 91 8.17 -5.95 -1.28
N SER A 92 9.43 -5.71 -0.90
CA SER A 92 10.40 -4.95 -1.71
C SER A 92 10.79 -5.64 -3.01
N PHE A 93 10.61 -6.96 -3.14
CA PHE A 93 10.86 -7.70 -4.37
C PHE A 93 9.72 -7.60 -5.40
N THR A 94 8.59 -6.99 -5.03
CA THR A 94 7.47 -6.79 -5.95
C THR A 94 7.91 -5.88 -7.12
N PRO A 95 7.52 -6.18 -8.37
CA PRO A 95 7.94 -5.39 -9.54
C PRO A 95 7.35 -3.97 -9.58
N PHE A 96 6.40 -3.65 -8.70
CA PHE A 96 5.75 -2.35 -8.64
C PHE A 96 6.56 -1.34 -7.81
N PRO A 97 6.99 -0.18 -8.40
CA PRO A 97 7.87 0.78 -7.73
C PRO A 97 7.30 1.35 -6.42
N GLY A 98 5.99 1.62 -6.36
CA GLY A 98 5.32 2.13 -5.18
C GLY A 98 5.42 1.19 -3.97
N PHE A 99 5.32 -0.12 -4.16
CA PHE A 99 5.48 -1.09 -3.07
C PHE A 99 6.91 -1.16 -2.55
N LYS A 100 7.92 -0.96 -3.42
CA LYS A 100 9.32 -0.87 -2.99
C LYS A 100 9.55 0.33 -2.08
N GLN A 101 8.97 1.48 -2.44
CA GLN A 101 9.06 2.68 -1.59
C GLN A 101 8.35 2.48 -0.24
N ILE A 102 7.13 1.92 -0.24
CA ILE A 102 6.39 1.60 0.99
C ILE A 102 7.20 0.67 1.87
N ALA A 103 7.81 -0.38 1.30
CA ALA A 103 8.63 -1.33 2.04
C ALA A 103 9.83 -0.66 2.71
N VAL A 104 10.61 0.13 1.97
CA VAL A 104 11.79 0.83 2.51
C VAL A 104 11.37 1.84 3.57
N PHE A 105 10.36 2.66 3.31
CA PHE A 105 9.82 3.64 4.25
C PHE A 105 9.40 2.97 5.57
N SER A 106 8.64 1.88 5.48
CA SER A 106 8.13 1.17 6.65
C SER A 106 9.23 0.46 7.42
N MET A 107 10.18 -0.19 6.74
CA MET A 107 11.32 -0.85 7.40
C MET A 107 12.16 0.15 8.18
N VAL A 108 12.52 1.26 7.59
CA VAL A 108 13.35 2.28 8.22
C VAL A 108 12.60 2.96 9.35
N GLY A 109 11.34 3.37 9.10
CA GLY A 109 10.52 4.06 10.09
C GLY A 109 10.21 3.18 11.31
N LEU A 110 9.83 1.94 11.08
CA LEU A 110 9.56 0.96 12.14
C LEU A 110 10.80 0.69 12.98
N SER A 111 11.96 0.50 12.35
CA SER A 111 13.22 0.27 13.06
C SER A 111 13.64 1.48 13.89
N ALA A 112 13.55 2.69 13.32
CA ALA A 112 13.87 3.93 14.03
C ALA A 112 12.92 4.21 15.19
N ALA A 113 11.62 4.02 15.00
CA ALA A 113 10.63 4.18 16.06
C ALA A 113 10.83 3.14 17.17
N TRP A 114 11.13 1.89 16.84
CA TRP A 114 11.43 0.83 17.81
C TRP A 114 12.66 1.14 18.65
N VAL A 115 13.75 1.60 18.01
CA VAL A 115 14.96 2.04 18.76
C VAL A 115 14.63 3.18 19.70
N ASN A 116 13.90 4.20 19.24
CA ASN A 116 13.47 5.31 20.08
C ASN A 116 12.61 4.84 21.26
N SER A 117 11.65 3.94 21.01
CA SER A 117 10.79 3.39 22.07
C SER A 117 11.62 2.68 23.13
N ILE A 118 12.58 1.83 22.75
CA ILE A 118 13.47 1.15 23.70
C ILE A 118 14.34 2.12 24.51
N LEU A 119 14.79 3.19 23.91
CA LEU A 119 15.63 4.18 24.57
C LEU A 119 14.85 5.11 25.51
N LEU A 120 13.64 5.49 25.12
CA LEU A 120 12.86 6.52 25.84
C LEU A 120 11.95 5.91 26.91
N LEU A 121 11.26 4.79 26.61
CA LEU A 121 10.27 4.21 27.52
C LEU A 121 10.80 3.84 28.91
N PRO A 122 11.98 3.20 29.06
CA PRO A 122 12.48 2.83 30.37
C PRO A 122 12.80 4.02 31.29
N ARG A 123 12.98 5.21 30.69
CA ARG A 123 13.25 6.45 31.43
C ARG A 123 11.99 7.10 32.00
N LEU A 124 10.82 6.62 31.59
CA LEU A 124 9.56 7.13 32.13
C LEU A 124 9.27 6.55 33.52
N PRO A 125 8.73 7.35 34.43
CA PRO A 125 8.29 6.83 35.73
C PRO A 125 7.16 5.82 35.56
N ALA A 126 7.16 4.81 36.42
CA ALA A 126 6.12 3.77 36.41
C ALA A 126 4.72 4.37 36.57
N LEU A 127 3.79 3.92 35.74
CA LEU A 127 2.42 4.41 35.70
C LEU A 127 1.56 3.79 36.80
N ASN A 128 0.62 4.57 37.34
CA ASN A 128 -0.42 4.05 38.23
C ASN A 128 -1.44 3.22 37.41
N ALA A 129 -1.39 1.89 37.56
CA ALA A 129 -2.26 0.97 36.84
C ALA A 129 -3.62 0.72 37.52
N GLU A 130 -3.85 1.20 38.75
CA GLU A 130 -5.10 0.92 39.47
C GLU A 130 -6.40 1.24 38.71
N PRO A 131 -6.49 2.38 37.94
CA PRO A 131 -7.68 2.64 37.17
C PRO A 131 -7.85 1.68 35.99
N ALA A 132 -6.74 1.22 35.41
CA ALA A 132 -6.76 0.27 34.29
C ALA A 132 -7.15 -1.14 34.77
N ILE A 133 -6.68 -1.55 35.92
CA ILE A 133 -7.05 -2.84 36.54
C ILE A 133 -8.55 -2.93 36.81
N ARG A 134 -9.19 -1.83 37.27
CA ARG A 134 -10.65 -1.79 37.43
C ARG A 134 -11.41 -1.89 36.11
N ALA A 135 -10.96 -1.24 35.05
CA ALA A 135 -11.56 -1.35 33.73
C ALA A 135 -11.35 -2.77 33.12
N LEU A 136 -10.17 -3.35 33.33
CA LEU A 136 -9.85 -4.72 32.92
C LEU A 136 -10.64 -5.77 33.74
N GLY A 137 -11.08 -5.45 34.94
CA GLY A 137 -11.95 -6.33 35.77
C GLY A 137 -13.26 -6.68 35.04
N PHE A 138 -13.83 -5.77 34.26
CA PHE A 138 -14.99 -6.06 33.43
C PHE A 138 -14.66 -7.05 32.31
N ILE A 139 -13.54 -6.83 31.62
CA ILE A 139 -13.05 -7.74 30.56
C ILE A 139 -12.70 -9.11 31.16
N GLY A 140 -12.09 -9.14 32.33
CA GLY A 140 -11.79 -10.38 33.05
C GLY A 140 -13.04 -11.17 33.38
N LYS A 141 -14.10 -10.52 33.86
CA LYS A 141 -15.40 -11.14 34.12
C LYS A 141 -16.08 -11.64 32.83
N ALA A 142 -16.04 -10.84 31.76
CA ALA A 142 -16.58 -11.25 30.47
C ALA A 142 -15.81 -12.47 29.92
N ARG A 143 -14.46 -12.45 30.02
CA ARG A 143 -13.61 -13.58 29.62
C ARG A 143 -13.90 -14.84 30.42
N SER A 144 -13.97 -14.74 31.76
CA SER A 144 -14.27 -15.89 32.62
C SER A 144 -15.68 -16.44 32.36
N TYR A 145 -16.65 -15.58 32.09
CA TYR A 145 -18.01 -15.97 31.72
C TYR A 145 -18.06 -16.74 30.38
N VAL A 146 -17.35 -16.27 29.35
CA VAL A 146 -17.24 -16.97 28.06
C VAL A 146 -16.43 -18.27 28.21
N GLN A 147 -15.36 -18.25 29.00
CA GLN A 147 -14.49 -19.42 29.20
C GLN A 147 -15.15 -20.53 30.03
N SER A 148 -16.05 -20.17 30.96
CA SER A 148 -16.80 -21.14 31.80
C SER A 148 -17.92 -21.85 31.05
N ARG A 149 -18.39 -21.29 29.93
CA ARG A 149 -19.47 -21.85 29.10
C ARG A 149 -18.98 -22.30 27.74
N ASN A 150 -18.70 -23.58 27.60
CA ASN A 150 -18.24 -24.19 26.35
C ASN A 150 -19.20 -23.87 25.17
N THR A 151 -20.51 -23.86 25.43
CA THR A 151 -21.54 -23.55 24.42
C THR A 151 -21.39 -22.14 23.87
N LEU A 152 -21.11 -21.14 24.72
CA LEU A 152 -20.88 -19.76 24.27
C LEU A 152 -19.59 -19.64 23.47
N ARG A 153 -18.53 -20.31 23.91
CA ARG A 153 -17.24 -20.31 23.21
C ARG A 153 -17.36 -20.91 21.80
N TYR A 154 -17.95 -22.09 21.69
CA TYR A 154 -18.16 -22.72 20.39
C TYR A 154 -19.16 -21.97 19.52
N GLY A 155 -20.21 -21.38 20.13
CA GLY A 155 -21.16 -20.50 19.44
C GLY A 155 -20.48 -19.27 18.84
N MET A 156 -19.59 -18.58 19.58
CA MET A 156 -18.83 -17.45 19.08
C MET A 156 -17.85 -17.84 17.95
N ILE A 157 -17.15 -18.95 18.12
CA ILE A 157 -16.24 -19.47 17.08
C ILE A 157 -17.04 -19.82 15.82
N SER A 158 -18.16 -20.51 15.97
CA SER A 158 -19.04 -20.86 14.86
C SER A 158 -19.58 -19.61 14.15
N LEU A 159 -19.98 -18.58 14.90
CA LEU A 159 -20.46 -17.31 14.34
C LEU A 159 -19.34 -16.61 13.52
N ILE A 160 -18.13 -16.58 14.05
CA ILE A 160 -16.98 -15.99 13.34
C ILE A 160 -16.67 -16.79 12.07
N VAL A 161 -16.60 -18.12 12.17
CA VAL A 161 -16.29 -18.97 11.01
C VAL A 161 -17.38 -18.89 9.95
N LEU A 162 -18.66 -18.92 10.34
CA LEU A 162 -19.78 -18.76 9.41
C LEU A 162 -19.83 -17.35 8.81
N GLY A 163 -19.60 -16.31 9.60
CA GLY A 163 -19.53 -14.93 9.12
C GLY A 163 -18.39 -14.71 8.13
N THR A 164 -17.19 -15.23 8.45
CA THR A 164 -16.05 -15.14 7.56
C THR A 164 -16.24 -16.02 6.32
N GLY A 165 -16.76 -17.24 6.48
CA GLY A 165 -17.05 -18.14 5.37
C GLY A 165 -18.09 -17.57 4.39
N SER A 166 -19.16 -16.96 4.92
CA SER A 166 -20.16 -16.32 4.07
C SER A 166 -19.58 -15.09 3.33
N SER A 167 -18.72 -14.30 3.99
CA SER A 167 -18.12 -13.15 3.32
C SER A 167 -17.22 -13.53 2.14
N LEU A 168 -16.53 -14.69 2.21
CA LEU A 168 -15.71 -15.19 1.10
C LEU A 168 -16.54 -15.51 -0.16
N VAL A 169 -17.78 -15.98 0.01
CA VAL A 169 -18.69 -16.26 -1.12
C VAL A 169 -19.15 -14.96 -1.82
N PHE A 170 -19.25 -13.87 -1.07
CA PHE A 170 -19.66 -12.56 -1.60
C PHE A 170 -18.47 -11.66 -1.99
N LEU A 171 -17.24 -12.12 -1.75
CA LEU A 171 -16.04 -11.34 -2.07
C LEU A 171 -15.89 -11.29 -3.59
N LYS A 172 -16.19 -10.15 -4.18
CA LYS A 172 -15.85 -9.84 -5.57
C LYS A 172 -14.60 -8.97 -5.56
N SER A 173 -13.50 -9.50 -6.10
CA SER A 173 -12.34 -8.66 -6.37
C SER A 173 -12.70 -7.67 -7.47
N ASN A 174 -12.56 -6.41 -7.17
CA ASN A 174 -12.74 -5.34 -8.13
C ASN A 174 -11.40 -4.62 -8.28
N ASP A 175 -10.62 -5.05 -9.26
CA ASP A 175 -9.27 -4.52 -9.54
C ASP A 175 -9.32 -3.24 -10.39
N ASP A 176 -10.50 -2.65 -10.58
CA ASP A 176 -10.63 -1.40 -11.33
C ASP A 176 -10.10 -0.22 -10.51
N ILE A 177 -8.89 0.22 -10.89
CA ILE A 177 -8.17 1.36 -10.29
C ILE A 177 -9.00 2.66 -10.38
N ARG A 178 -9.95 2.75 -11.32
CA ARG A 178 -10.84 3.90 -11.48
C ARG A 178 -11.76 4.11 -10.27
N ASN A 179 -12.07 3.05 -9.53
CA ASN A 179 -12.86 3.13 -8.30
C ASN A 179 -12.08 3.75 -7.11
N LEU A 180 -10.75 3.85 -7.20
CA LEU A 180 -9.92 4.52 -6.20
C LEU A 180 -9.91 6.05 -6.39
N GLN A 181 -10.38 6.53 -7.54
CA GLN A 181 -10.55 7.96 -7.81
C GLN A 181 -11.99 8.36 -7.45
N SER A 182 -12.18 8.91 -6.25
CA SER A 182 -13.44 9.56 -5.89
C SER A 182 -13.52 10.93 -6.56
N MET A 183 -13.95 10.98 -7.82
CA MET A 183 -14.33 12.23 -8.45
C MET A 183 -15.68 12.70 -7.90
N ASP A 184 -15.78 13.98 -7.57
CA ASP A 184 -17.07 14.60 -7.27
C ASP A 184 -18.03 14.42 -8.43
N ALA A 185 -19.35 14.30 -8.13
CA ALA A 185 -20.37 14.03 -9.14
C ALA A 185 -20.40 15.07 -10.24
N THR A 186 -20.15 16.34 -9.92
CA THR A 186 -20.04 17.46 -10.88
C THR A 186 -18.85 17.29 -11.79
N LEU A 187 -17.68 16.97 -11.25
CA LEU A 187 -16.45 16.76 -12.01
C LEU A 187 -16.57 15.55 -12.95
N LYS A 188 -17.27 14.51 -12.52
CA LYS A 188 -17.54 13.32 -13.33
C LYS A 188 -18.47 13.63 -14.50
N GLN A 189 -19.47 14.49 -14.31
CA GLN A 189 -20.35 14.95 -15.40
C GLN A 189 -19.60 15.84 -16.39
N GLU A 190 -18.76 16.73 -15.91
CA GLU A 190 -17.92 17.59 -16.77
C GLU A 190 -16.93 16.76 -17.58
N ASP A 191 -16.24 15.78 -16.94
CA ASP A 191 -15.34 14.86 -17.63
C ASP A 191 -16.07 14.05 -18.71
N GLN A 192 -17.26 13.52 -18.41
CA GLN A 192 -18.09 12.83 -19.38
C GLN A 192 -18.52 13.74 -20.54
N TYR A 193 -18.87 15.00 -20.24
CA TYR A 193 -19.25 15.98 -21.26
C TYR A 193 -18.07 16.30 -22.19
N ILE A 194 -16.89 16.54 -21.64
CA ILE A 194 -15.66 16.80 -22.40
C ILE A 194 -15.30 15.58 -23.24
N ARG A 195 -15.31 14.38 -22.66
CA ARG A 195 -15.02 13.13 -23.38
C ARG A 195 -15.98 12.88 -24.55
N SER A 196 -17.27 13.15 -24.33
CA SER A 196 -18.28 12.96 -25.40
C SER A 196 -18.13 13.93 -26.55
N ARG A 197 -17.49 15.10 -26.35
CA ARG A 197 -17.33 16.14 -27.36
C ARG A 197 -15.97 16.13 -28.05
N PHE A 198 -14.91 15.78 -27.31
CA PHE A 198 -13.53 15.95 -27.78
C PHE A 198 -12.75 14.65 -27.86
N MET A 199 -13.18 13.61 -27.17
CA MET A 199 -12.55 12.31 -27.21
C MET A 199 -13.54 11.27 -27.69
N GLN A 200 -13.41 10.84 -28.95
CA GLN A 200 -13.91 9.52 -29.33
C GLN A 200 -13.29 8.54 -28.35
N GLN A 201 -14.11 7.62 -27.79
CA GLN A 201 -13.78 6.68 -26.73
C GLN A 201 -12.33 6.19 -26.84
N GLN A 202 -11.43 6.83 -26.11
CA GLN A 202 -10.10 6.27 -25.92
C GLN A 202 -10.25 5.14 -24.91
N SER A 203 -10.50 3.94 -25.41
CA SER A 203 -10.22 2.74 -24.63
C SER A 203 -8.73 2.79 -24.30
N SER A 204 -8.37 2.62 -23.04
CA SER A 204 -6.97 2.58 -22.61
C SER A 204 -6.28 1.27 -23.03
N GLU A 205 -6.84 0.59 -24.00
CA GLU A 205 -6.32 -0.67 -24.53
C GLU A 205 -5.38 -0.36 -25.68
N TYR A 206 -4.18 -0.88 -25.60
CA TYR A 206 -3.17 -0.73 -26.63
C TYR A 206 -2.45 -2.05 -26.88
N PHE A 207 -2.10 -2.28 -28.15
CA PHE A 207 -1.26 -3.37 -28.55
C PHE A 207 0.19 -2.91 -28.63
N VAL A 208 1.09 -3.67 -28.02
CA VAL A 208 2.52 -3.41 -28.10
C VAL A 208 3.12 -4.28 -29.19
N VAL A 209 3.46 -3.67 -30.32
CA VAL A 209 4.16 -4.35 -31.41
C VAL A 209 5.66 -4.24 -31.19
N GLN A 210 6.37 -5.37 -31.21
CA GLN A 210 7.81 -5.43 -31.04
C GLN A 210 8.47 -6.00 -32.29
N GLY A 211 9.56 -5.38 -32.71
CA GLY A 211 10.38 -5.85 -33.82
C GLY A 211 11.87 -5.64 -33.51
N ARG A 212 12.74 -6.49 -34.09
CA ARG A 212 14.20 -6.35 -33.93
C ARG A 212 14.78 -5.29 -34.89
N THR A 213 14.09 -5.02 -35.97
CA THR A 213 14.45 -4.01 -36.96
C THR A 213 13.25 -3.12 -37.26
N PRO A 214 13.46 -1.86 -37.73
CA PRO A 214 12.37 -0.98 -38.14
C PRO A 214 11.45 -1.61 -39.21
N ALA A 215 12.02 -2.34 -40.16
CA ALA A 215 11.25 -2.99 -41.20
C ALA A 215 10.38 -4.16 -40.66
N GLU A 216 10.89 -4.93 -39.73
CA GLU A 216 10.11 -6.00 -39.07
C GLU A 216 8.99 -5.39 -38.23
N LEU A 217 9.24 -4.29 -37.52
CA LEU A 217 8.22 -3.58 -36.75
C LEU A 217 7.07 -3.10 -37.64
N GLU A 218 7.41 -2.46 -38.76
CA GLU A 218 6.46 -1.96 -39.75
C GLU A 218 5.61 -3.10 -40.35
N GLN A 219 6.25 -4.20 -40.72
CA GLN A 219 5.54 -5.36 -41.28
C GLN A 219 4.55 -5.98 -40.26
N ARG A 220 4.94 -6.09 -39.01
CA ARG A 220 4.08 -6.60 -37.92
C ARG A 220 2.93 -5.66 -37.62
N GLU A 221 3.18 -4.35 -37.64
CA GLU A 221 2.14 -3.34 -37.45
C GLU A 221 1.11 -3.41 -38.58
N GLN A 222 1.54 -3.53 -39.85
CA GLN A 222 0.65 -3.67 -40.98
C GLN A 222 -0.19 -4.96 -40.93
N GLN A 223 0.41 -6.06 -40.49
CA GLN A 223 -0.32 -7.33 -40.31
C GLN A 223 -1.40 -7.19 -39.23
N LEU A 224 -1.05 -6.55 -38.07
CA LEU A 224 -2.02 -6.30 -37.00
C LEU A 224 -3.17 -5.40 -37.48
N LEU A 225 -2.87 -4.33 -38.21
CA LEU A 225 -3.88 -3.42 -38.76
C LEU A 225 -4.81 -4.14 -39.74
N ALA A 226 -4.27 -5.05 -40.59
CA ALA A 226 -5.07 -5.86 -41.50
C ALA A 226 -6.03 -6.82 -40.78
N GLU A 227 -5.62 -7.35 -39.62
CA GLU A 227 -6.48 -8.21 -38.78
C GLU A 227 -7.53 -7.40 -38.02
N LEU A 228 -7.22 -6.16 -37.63
CA LEU A 228 -8.17 -5.28 -36.94
C LEU A 228 -9.19 -4.61 -37.85
N ALA A 229 -8.87 -4.40 -39.13
CA ALA A 229 -9.75 -3.74 -40.10
C ALA A 229 -11.16 -4.39 -40.22
N PRO A 230 -11.33 -5.73 -40.28
CA PRO A 230 -12.65 -6.34 -40.33
C PRO A 230 -13.44 -6.15 -39.03
N LEU A 231 -12.77 -6.05 -37.87
CA LEU A 231 -13.42 -5.80 -36.59
C LEU A 231 -13.92 -4.37 -36.50
N GLN A 232 -13.19 -3.43 -37.07
CA GLN A 232 -13.61 -2.02 -37.18
C GLN A 232 -14.80 -1.88 -38.11
N GLN A 233 -14.79 -2.54 -39.28
CA GLN A 233 -15.92 -2.54 -40.19
C GLN A 233 -17.17 -3.22 -39.63
N ALA A 234 -17.00 -4.18 -38.74
CA ALA A 234 -18.10 -4.85 -38.04
C ALA A 234 -18.64 -4.01 -36.83
N GLY A 235 -18.12 -2.80 -36.59
CA GLY A 235 -18.52 -1.96 -35.47
C GLY A 235 -18.14 -2.48 -34.08
N LYS A 236 -17.20 -3.46 -34.02
CA LYS A 236 -16.69 -4.00 -32.76
C LYS A 236 -15.53 -3.16 -32.19
N LEU A 237 -14.90 -2.33 -33.03
CA LEU A 237 -13.87 -1.37 -32.68
C LEU A 237 -14.26 0.00 -33.24
N ASP A 238 -14.22 1.03 -32.39
CA ASP A 238 -14.61 2.37 -32.81
C ASP A 238 -13.53 3.05 -33.67
N ALA A 239 -12.28 3.01 -33.22
CA ALA A 239 -11.14 3.57 -33.94
C ALA A 239 -9.85 2.82 -33.58
N VAL A 240 -8.95 2.69 -34.54
CA VAL A 240 -7.60 2.20 -34.33
C VAL A 240 -6.63 3.30 -34.72
N GLN A 241 -5.73 3.65 -33.81
CA GLN A 241 -4.64 4.59 -34.09
C GLN A 241 -3.32 3.83 -34.06
N ALA A 242 -2.54 3.97 -35.11
CA ALA A 242 -1.25 3.33 -35.26
C ALA A 242 -0.22 4.30 -35.81
N LEU A 243 1.05 4.06 -35.47
CA LEU A 243 2.14 4.95 -35.88
C LEU A 243 2.30 5.01 -37.40
N GLY A 244 2.11 3.89 -38.08
CA GLY A 244 2.20 3.78 -39.54
C GLY A 244 1.16 4.60 -40.31
N GLN A 245 0.08 5.05 -39.66
CA GLN A 245 -0.89 5.97 -40.25
C GLN A 245 -0.37 7.42 -40.36
N TRP A 246 0.58 7.78 -39.50
CA TRP A 246 1.15 9.15 -39.44
C TRP A 246 2.56 9.21 -40.04
N VAL A 247 3.31 8.12 -39.97
CA VAL A 247 4.67 8.02 -40.49
C VAL A 247 4.66 7.03 -41.64
N PRO A 248 4.76 7.48 -42.90
CA PRO A 248 4.82 6.57 -44.05
C PRO A 248 6.02 5.64 -43.98
N SER A 249 5.91 4.47 -44.59
CA SER A 249 7.00 3.50 -44.67
C SER A 249 8.26 4.09 -45.30
N LEU A 250 9.43 3.53 -44.96
CA LEU A 250 10.69 3.99 -45.54
C LEU A 250 10.70 3.93 -47.08
N GLU A 251 10.01 2.97 -47.68
CA GLU A 251 9.85 2.87 -49.13
C GLU A 251 8.95 3.97 -49.67
N GLN A 252 7.82 4.24 -49.01
CA GLN A 252 6.94 5.34 -49.36
C GLN A 252 7.61 6.70 -49.24
N GLN A 253 8.41 6.87 -48.15
CA GLN A 253 9.19 8.11 -47.96
C GLN A 253 10.18 8.32 -49.13
N LYS A 254 10.92 7.29 -49.53
CA LYS A 254 11.84 7.36 -50.67
C LYS A 254 11.11 7.63 -51.97
N HIS A 255 9.97 7.01 -52.19
CA HIS A 255 9.14 7.23 -53.37
C HIS A 255 8.60 8.66 -53.39
N ASN A 256 8.12 9.19 -52.29
CA ASN A 256 7.64 10.54 -52.16
C ASN A 256 8.76 11.57 -52.39
N ILE A 257 9.95 11.34 -51.88
CA ILE A 257 11.14 12.16 -52.09
C ILE A 257 11.51 12.17 -53.59
N ALA A 258 11.51 10.99 -54.22
CA ALA A 258 11.80 10.88 -55.67
C ALA A 258 10.76 11.64 -56.52
N MET A 259 9.48 11.59 -56.15
CA MET A 259 8.43 12.35 -56.83
C MET A 259 8.62 13.86 -56.60
N LEU A 260 8.98 14.31 -55.40
CA LEU A 260 9.22 15.70 -55.15
C LEU A 260 10.45 16.27 -55.92
N GLN A 261 11.49 15.43 -56.08
CA GLN A 261 12.66 15.80 -56.90
C GLN A 261 12.42 15.83 -58.38
N ALA A 262 11.36 15.18 -58.87
CA ALA A 262 10.95 15.16 -60.28
C ALA A 262 10.05 16.36 -60.67
N ILE A 263 9.65 17.19 -59.72
CA ILE A 263 8.90 18.40 -59.99
C ILE A 263 9.90 19.48 -60.41
N PRO A 264 9.75 20.08 -61.63
CA PRO A 264 10.65 21.04 -62.19
C PRO A 264 10.66 22.37 -61.43
#